data_fc8782bfeff754c91f122be5becd0f53
#
_entry.id   fc8782bfeff754c91f122be5becd0f53
#
_cell.length_a   1.000
_cell.length_b   1.000
_cell.length_c   1.000
_cell.angle_alpha   90.00
_cell.angle_beta   90.00
_cell.angle_gamma   90.00
#
_symmetry.space_group_name_H-M   'P 1'
#
loop_
_entity.id
_entity.type
_entity.pdbx_description
1 polymer ?
#
loop_
_entity_poly.entity_id
_entity_poly.type
_entity_poly.pdbx_seq_one_letter_code
_entity_poly.pdbx_strand_id
1 'polypeptide(L)'
;MNIKFRLILPIASLAIWLPNQVGADELKEAKVTQIIQDVKLLPSNASPHPAVVNDNVHHGTAVQTGVQSRSELTFKDKTITRLGEKTIFSVGQGARTIDLSSGQFLLYVPKKSGGAKVKMGAVTAAITGTTVLGNVNPNGTASFTVLEGTACIHLDSVGQSLLVHAGQKLTFDPVANRLEDPVDVDLNQALTSPLIKDFKRLPSAHLIEQEIQRQHGAAGKVRGNDDLTGAVSVAGAGSLGTATPEQFMRALNSLLVRSNAQQVCDYVAAAVRARPDLADQIVVAALSVSRRSDFKQPVGKQISCEEIDCIIREAITAHPAATREIVSAAVAAAPMLRDCIVAAANATQPCQEANAFVEPHILNSIDPANTIPGEVVSPEQPPSGL
;
A
#
# COMPACT_ATOMS: atom_id res chain seq x y z
N MET A 1 15.87 -74.01 33.95
CA MET A 1 15.75 -72.67 34.58
C MET A 1 15.61 -71.65 33.44
N ASN A 2 14.36 -71.35 33.06
CA ASN A 2 14.03 -70.53 31.87
C ASN A 2 13.76 -69.09 32.32
N ILE A 3 14.70 -68.22 32.00
CA ILE A 3 14.55 -66.77 32.25
C ILE A 3 13.90 -66.14 30.99
N LYS A 4 12.62 -65.72 31.11
CA LYS A 4 11.93 -64.98 30.06
C LYS A 4 12.25 -63.45 30.20
N PHE A 5 13.02 -62.91 29.27
CA PHE A 5 13.27 -61.49 29.13
C PHE A 5 12.04 -60.86 28.54
N ARG A 6 11.37 -59.99 29.33
CA ARG A 6 10.29 -59.11 28.82
C ARG A 6 10.90 -57.80 28.33
N LEU A 7 10.82 -57.57 27.02
CA LEU A 7 11.22 -56.35 26.38
C LEU A 7 10.09 -55.30 26.62
N ILE A 8 10.38 -54.27 27.41
CA ILE A 8 9.48 -53.14 27.62
C ILE A 8 9.89 -52.08 26.61
N LEU A 9 9.06 -51.82 25.58
CA LEU A 9 9.20 -50.67 24.66
C LEU A 9 8.65 -49.40 25.36
N PRO A 10 9.39 -48.29 25.38
CA PRO A 10 8.83 -47.02 25.80
C PRO A 10 7.97 -46.44 24.68
N ILE A 11 6.70 -46.18 24.98
CA ILE A 11 5.81 -45.44 24.11
C ILE A 11 6.21 -43.93 24.22
N ALA A 12 6.92 -43.45 23.20
CA ALA A 12 7.22 -42.04 23.07
C ALA A 12 5.94 -41.31 22.68
N SER A 13 5.34 -40.59 23.62
CA SER A 13 4.18 -39.71 23.39
C SER A 13 4.63 -38.55 22.52
N LEU A 14 4.33 -38.59 21.23
CA LEU A 14 4.48 -37.46 20.30
C LEU A 14 3.41 -36.44 20.60
N ALA A 15 3.74 -35.40 21.39
CA ALA A 15 2.89 -34.27 21.61
C ALA A 15 2.80 -33.46 20.29
N ILE A 16 1.72 -33.63 19.54
CA ILE A 16 1.42 -32.85 18.37
C ILE A 16 1.03 -31.44 18.86
N TRP A 17 1.98 -30.52 18.73
CA TRP A 17 1.70 -29.08 18.87
C TRP A 17 0.88 -28.63 17.67
N LEU A 18 -0.45 -28.58 17.84
CA LEU A 18 -1.32 -27.90 16.90
C LEU A 18 -1.10 -26.40 17.10
N PRO A 19 -0.70 -25.65 16.06
CA PRO A 19 -0.69 -24.18 16.15
C PRO A 19 -2.13 -23.73 16.40
N ASN A 20 -2.36 -23.02 17.51
CA ASN A 20 -3.61 -22.31 17.74
C ASN A 20 -3.76 -21.30 16.59
N GLN A 21 -4.65 -21.58 15.67
CA GLN A 21 -5.09 -20.60 14.70
C GLN A 21 -5.87 -19.54 15.49
N VAL A 22 -5.24 -18.42 15.78
CA VAL A 22 -5.91 -17.23 16.27
C VAL A 22 -6.74 -16.72 15.10
N GLY A 23 -7.98 -17.19 15.01
CA GLY A 23 -8.95 -16.66 14.06
C GLY A 23 -9.15 -15.18 14.37
N ALA A 24 -9.03 -14.31 13.37
CA ALA A 24 -9.38 -12.91 13.51
C ALA A 24 -10.87 -12.80 13.86
N ASP A 25 -11.22 -12.03 14.90
CA ASP A 25 -12.60 -11.75 15.26
C ASP A 25 -13.33 -11.13 14.07
N GLU A 26 -14.52 -11.64 13.75
CA GLU A 26 -15.30 -11.13 12.64
C GLU A 26 -15.88 -9.74 12.95
N LEU A 27 -15.91 -8.83 11.98
CA LEU A 27 -16.58 -7.53 12.08
C LEU A 27 -18.10 -7.69 11.88
N LYS A 28 -18.74 -8.52 12.70
CA LYS A 28 -20.18 -8.80 12.61
C LYS A 28 -21.05 -7.80 13.36
N GLU A 29 -20.50 -7.14 14.33
CA GLU A 29 -21.21 -6.28 15.25
C GLU A 29 -20.34 -5.10 15.68
N ALA A 30 -20.91 -3.90 15.59
CA ALA A 30 -20.33 -2.68 16.12
C ALA A 30 -21.25 -2.10 17.18
N LYS A 31 -20.67 -1.39 18.14
CA LYS A 31 -21.40 -0.64 19.16
C LYS A 31 -21.32 0.85 18.87
N VAL A 32 -22.45 1.56 18.94
CA VAL A 32 -22.48 3.03 18.88
C VAL A 32 -21.79 3.58 20.12
N THR A 33 -20.67 4.25 19.97
CA THR A 33 -19.85 4.77 21.08
C THR A 33 -19.98 6.28 21.26
N GLN A 34 -20.35 7.00 20.20
CA GLN A 34 -20.60 8.44 20.28
C GLN A 34 -21.63 8.87 19.23
N ILE A 35 -22.47 9.84 19.58
CA ILE A 35 -23.49 10.45 18.73
C ILE A 35 -23.37 11.97 18.84
N ILE A 36 -23.43 12.63 17.68
CA ILE A 36 -23.49 14.09 17.56
C ILE A 36 -24.72 14.39 16.70
N GLN A 37 -25.72 15.03 17.27
CA GLN A 37 -27.00 15.42 16.69
C GLN A 37 -27.87 14.22 16.20
N ASP A 38 -28.43 14.28 14.99
CA ASP A 38 -29.42 13.34 14.46
C ASP A 38 -28.78 12.11 13.83
N VAL A 39 -28.84 11.00 14.55
CA VAL A 39 -28.39 9.67 14.08
C VAL A 39 -29.51 8.68 14.25
N LYS A 40 -29.78 7.89 13.23
CA LYS A 40 -30.83 6.86 13.22
C LYS A 40 -30.27 5.48 12.92
N LEU A 41 -30.85 4.49 13.54
CA LEU A 41 -30.72 3.10 13.14
C LEU A 41 -31.85 2.75 12.18
N LEU A 42 -31.49 2.05 11.10
CA LEU A 42 -32.41 1.58 10.06
C LEU A 42 -32.34 0.04 10.02
N PRO A 43 -33.03 -0.65 10.94
CA PRO A 43 -33.10 -2.12 10.91
C PRO A 43 -33.91 -2.60 9.69
N SER A 44 -33.47 -3.70 9.05
CA SER A 44 -34.21 -4.27 7.92
C SER A 44 -35.60 -4.82 8.31
N ASN A 45 -35.78 -5.19 9.58
CA ASN A 45 -36.96 -5.88 10.09
C ASN A 45 -37.82 -5.03 11.07
N ALA A 46 -37.54 -3.74 11.21
CA ALA A 46 -38.23 -2.82 12.11
C ALA A 46 -38.24 -1.38 11.55
N SER A 47 -39.08 -0.52 12.13
CA SER A 47 -39.07 0.90 11.77
C SER A 47 -37.81 1.59 12.17
N PRO A 48 -37.34 2.60 11.37
CA PRO A 48 -36.23 3.47 11.75
C PRO A 48 -36.49 4.14 13.10
N HIS A 49 -35.45 4.22 13.93
CA HIS A 49 -35.54 4.88 15.24
C HIS A 49 -34.25 5.67 15.54
N PRO A 50 -34.29 6.68 16.42
CA PRO A 50 -33.08 7.37 16.87
C PRO A 50 -32.09 6.39 17.48
N ALA A 51 -30.80 6.56 17.16
CA ALA A 51 -29.72 5.79 17.75
C ALA A 51 -29.43 6.27 19.18
N VAL A 52 -29.05 5.36 20.05
CA VAL A 52 -28.62 5.63 21.43
C VAL A 52 -27.19 5.08 21.62
N VAL A 53 -26.40 5.75 22.45
CA VAL A 53 -25.07 5.24 22.80
C VAL A 53 -25.21 3.87 23.47
N ASN A 54 -24.38 2.93 23.06
CA ASN A 54 -24.38 1.50 23.36
C ASN A 54 -25.34 0.64 22.51
N ASP A 55 -26.08 1.19 21.56
CA ASP A 55 -26.79 0.38 20.59
C ASP A 55 -25.84 -0.51 19.81
N ASN A 56 -26.30 -1.73 19.52
CA ASN A 56 -25.56 -2.67 18.69
C ASN A 56 -26.00 -2.55 17.21
N VAL A 57 -25.04 -2.45 16.34
CA VAL A 57 -25.21 -2.41 14.89
C VAL A 57 -24.62 -3.68 14.28
N HIS A 58 -25.47 -4.54 13.73
CA HIS A 58 -25.09 -5.79 13.09
C HIS A 58 -25.64 -5.86 11.67
N HIS A 59 -25.29 -6.91 10.98
CA HIS A 59 -25.81 -7.15 9.63
C HIS A 59 -27.34 -6.99 9.58
N GLY A 60 -27.82 -6.28 8.58
CA GLY A 60 -29.25 -5.94 8.44
C GLY A 60 -29.68 -4.67 9.15
N THR A 61 -28.76 -3.96 9.82
CA THR A 61 -29.02 -2.65 10.41
C THR A 61 -28.06 -1.63 9.78
N ALA A 62 -28.61 -0.58 9.15
CA ALA A 62 -27.82 0.56 8.72
C ALA A 62 -27.84 1.69 9.76
N VAL A 63 -26.81 2.51 9.75
CA VAL A 63 -26.70 3.76 10.52
C VAL A 63 -26.79 4.91 9.54
N GLN A 64 -27.70 5.84 9.80
CA GLN A 64 -27.88 7.05 9.02
C GLN A 64 -27.59 8.27 9.88
N THR A 65 -26.73 9.17 9.39
CA THR A 65 -26.49 10.48 9.99
C THR A 65 -27.20 11.58 9.20
N GLY A 66 -27.76 12.55 9.91
CA GLY A 66 -28.39 13.73 9.34
C GLY A 66 -27.40 14.80 8.92
N VAL A 67 -27.91 16.01 8.66
CA VAL A 67 -27.09 17.21 8.39
C VAL A 67 -26.33 17.60 9.66
N GLN A 68 -25.05 17.96 9.55
CA GLN A 68 -24.16 18.30 10.65
C GLN A 68 -24.06 17.22 11.75
N SER A 69 -24.52 16.01 11.47
CA SER A 69 -24.59 14.91 12.41
C SER A 69 -23.41 13.95 12.20
N ARG A 70 -23.00 13.26 13.28
CA ARG A 70 -21.87 12.32 13.25
C ARG A 70 -22.12 11.19 14.24
N SER A 71 -21.50 10.05 13.98
CA SER A 71 -21.49 8.92 14.92
C SER A 71 -20.12 8.24 14.93
N GLU A 72 -19.77 7.66 16.09
CA GLU A 72 -18.66 6.72 16.20
C GLU A 72 -19.19 5.35 16.57
N LEU A 73 -18.68 4.34 15.87
CA LEU A 73 -18.94 2.94 16.16
C LEU A 73 -17.62 2.23 16.43
N THR A 74 -17.63 1.32 17.42
CA THR A 74 -16.48 0.50 17.77
C THR A 74 -16.84 -0.98 17.68
N PHE A 75 -16.05 -1.73 16.94
CA PHE A 75 -16.16 -3.18 16.82
C PHE A 75 -15.44 -3.90 17.97
N LYS A 76 -15.70 -5.20 18.15
CA LYS A 76 -15.10 -6.02 19.21
C LYS A 76 -13.57 -6.09 19.10
N ASP A 77 -13.02 -6.10 17.89
CA ASP A 77 -11.58 -6.09 17.61
C ASP A 77 -10.94 -4.71 17.77
N LYS A 78 -11.69 -3.72 18.27
CA LYS A 78 -11.32 -2.32 18.44
C LYS A 78 -11.12 -1.55 17.14
N THR A 79 -11.59 -2.07 16.02
CA THR A 79 -11.80 -1.27 14.81
C THR A 79 -12.78 -0.16 15.12
N ILE A 80 -12.46 1.07 14.72
CA ILE A 80 -13.29 2.27 14.94
C ILE A 80 -13.70 2.81 13.59
N THR A 81 -15.01 3.06 13.40
CA THR A 81 -15.52 3.83 12.29
C THR A 81 -16.23 5.08 12.78
N ARG A 82 -15.97 6.20 12.14
CA ARG A 82 -16.64 7.48 12.38
C ARG A 82 -17.36 7.89 11.12
N LEU A 83 -18.62 8.26 11.25
CA LEU A 83 -19.49 8.63 10.16
C LEU A 83 -19.67 10.15 10.15
N GLY A 84 -19.50 10.76 8.98
CA GLY A 84 -19.75 12.17 8.76
C GLY A 84 -21.24 12.47 8.57
N GLU A 85 -21.57 13.69 8.15
CA GLU A 85 -22.95 14.06 7.85
C GLU A 85 -23.47 13.35 6.60
N LYS A 86 -24.80 13.15 6.52
CA LYS A 86 -25.49 12.54 5.38
C LYS A 86 -24.90 11.19 4.95
N THR A 87 -24.41 10.41 5.92
CA THR A 87 -23.78 9.14 5.68
C THR A 87 -24.75 7.99 5.94
N ILE A 88 -24.74 7.00 5.05
CA ILE A 88 -25.43 5.72 5.23
C ILE A 88 -24.37 4.62 5.25
N PHE A 89 -24.29 3.96 6.38
CA PHE A 89 -23.29 2.93 6.69
C PHE A 89 -23.99 1.66 7.17
N SER A 90 -23.48 0.49 6.80
CA SER A 90 -23.94 -0.79 7.34
C SER A 90 -22.79 -1.78 7.52
N VAL A 91 -23.00 -2.75 8.41
CA VAL A 91 -22.15 -3.93 8.52
C VAL A 91 -22.56 -4.86 7.37
N GLY A 92 -21.61 -5.09 6.43
CA GLY A 92 -21.88 -5.83 5.21
C GLY A 92 -22.02 -7.34 5.41
N GLN A 93 -22.43 -8.01 4.35
CA GLN A 93 -22.42 -9.48 4.30
C GLN A 93 -20.99 -10.00 4.08
N GLY A 94 -20.60 -10.97 4.89
CA GLY A 94 -19.28 -11.59 4.83
C GLY A 94 -18.36 -11.17 5.96
N ALA A 95 -17.31 -11.94 6.13
CA ALA A 95 -16.34 -11.69 7.18
C ALA A 95 -15.66 -10.33 6.95
N ARG A 96 -15.75 -9.46 7.97
CA ARG A 96 -15.01 -8.19 8.03
C ARG A 96 -15.36 -7.20 6.90
N THR A 97 -16.61 -7.19 6.43
CA THR A 97 -17.08 -6.27 5.39
C THR A 97 -17.90 -5.12 6.00
N ILE A 98 -17.68 -3.93 5.46
CA ILE A 98 -18.37 -2.69 5.77
C ILE A 98 -18.89 -2.10 4.45
N ASP A 99 -20.13 -1.64 4.42
CA ASP A 99 -20.73 -1.03 3.25
C ASP A 99 -21.01 0.45 3.53
N LEU A 100 -20.47 1.33 2.68
CA LEU A 100 -20.75 2.75 2.66
C LEU A 100 -21.54 3.09 1.40
N SER A 101 -22.82 3.39 1.55
CA SER A 101 -23.67 3.75 0.41
C SER A 101 -23.51 5.20 -0.01
N SER A 102 -23.30 6.11 0.95
CA SER A 102 -23.10 7.55 0.71
C SER A 102 -22.45 8.22 1.92
N GLY A 103 -21.87 9.40 1.70
CA GLY A 103 -21.33 10.26 2.74
C GLY A 103 -19.87 10.03 3.02
N GLN A 104 -19.44 10.36 4.24
CA GLN A 104 -18.04 10.37 4.66
C GLN A 104 -17.82 9.45 5.84
N PHE A 105 -16.68 8.77 5.84
CA PHE A 105 -16.26 7.97 6.99
C PHE A 105 -14.77 8.12 7.27
N LEU A 106 -14.40 7.88 8.51
CA LEU A 106 -13.05 7.55 8.94
C LEU A 106 -13.07 6.11 9.44
N LEU A 107 -12.08 5.31 9.04
CA LEU A 107 -11.92 3.95 9.55
C LEU A 107 -10.51 3.78 10.09
N TYR A 108 -10.40 3.33 11.32
CA TYR A 108 -9.18 2.85 11.95
C TYR A 108 -9.27 1.33 12.12
N VAL A 109 -8.35 0.60 11.55
CA VAL A 109 -8.22 -0.86 11.71
C VAL A 109 -6.94 -1.16 12.48
N PRO A 110 -7.01 -1.81 13.65
CA PRO A 110 -5.81 -2.16 14.41
C PRO A 110 -4.89 -3.11 13.63
N LYS A 111 -3.58 -2.99 13.82
CA LYS A 111 -2.61 -3.97 13.32
C LYS A 111 -2.92 -5.34 13.93
N LYS A 112 -2.81 -6.39 13.12
CA LYS A 112 -3.09 -7.80 13.52
C LYS A 112 -4.56 -8.14 13.84
N SER A 113 -5.52 -7.26 13.55
CA SER A 113 -6.94 -7.56 13.74
C SER A 113 -7.58 -8.37 12.59
N GLY A 114 -6.83 -8.69 11.52
CA GLY A 114 -7.34 -9.43 10.36
C GLY A 114 -7.86 -8.54 9.22
N GLY A 115 -7.66 -7.22 9.31
CA GLY A 115 -8.07 -6.28 8.26
C GLY A 115 -9.55 -5.95 8.21
N ALA A 116 -9.99 -5.23 7.19
CA ALA A 116 -11.39 -4.93 6.86
C ALA A 116 -11.55 -4.73 5.35
N LYS A 117 -12.72 -5.09 4.81
CA LYS A 117 -13.14 -4.74 3.44
C LYS A 117 -14.19 -3.63 3.52
N VAL A 118 -13.99 -2.54 2.81
CA VAL A 118 -14.95 -1.43 2.74
C VAL A 118 -15.44 -1.32 1.30
N LYS A 119 -16.74 -1.53 1.12
CA LYS A 119 -17.41 -1.33 -0.17
C LYS A 119 -17.94 0.10 -0.25
N MET A 120 -17.60 0.80 -1.31
CA MET A 120 -18.02 2.17 -1.59
C MET A 120 -18.52 2.25 -3.04
N GLY A 121 -19.80 1.95 -3.24
CA GLY A 121 -20.38 1.83 -4.57
C GLY A 121 -19.67 0.74 -5.40
N ALA A 122 -19.02 1.14 -6.50
CA ALA A 122 -18.31 0.21 -7.40
C ALA A 122 -16.91 -0.19 -6.89
N VAL A 123 -16.42 0.46 -5.85
CA VAL A 123 -15.03 0.33 -5.37
C VAL A 123 -14.99 -0.46 -4.06
N THR A 124 -14.05 -1.37 -3.95
CA THR A 124 -13.75 -2.12 -2.71
C THR A 124 -12.36 -1.76 -2.20
N ALA A 125 -12.27 -1.32 -0.95
CA ALA A 125 -11.00 -1.08 -0.27
C ALA A 125 -10.68 -2.24 0.69
N ALA A 126 -9.51 -2.85 0.56
CA ALA A 126 -8.96 -3.80 1.53
C ALA A 126 -7.92 -3.09 2.41
N ILE A 127 -8.13 -3.16 3.73
CA ILE A 127 -7.43 -2.35 4.73
C ILE A 127 -6.87 -3.26 5.82
N THR A 128 -5.60 -3.11 6.17
CA THR A 128 -4.97 -3.91 7.22
C THR A 128 -4.02 -3.03 8.05
N GLY A 129 -4.37 -2.80 9.31
CA GLY A 129 -3.55 -2.01 10.22
C GLY A 129 -3.34 -0.56 9.76
N THR A 130 -4.43 0.13 9.39
CA THR A 130 -4.40 1.39 8.64
C THR A 130 -5.49 2.33 9.15
N THR A 131 -5.26 3.63 9.02
CA THR A 131 -6.28 4.66 9.25
C THR A 131 -6.56 5.40 7.95
N VAL A 132 -7.84 5.49 7.58
CA VAL A 132 -8.28 6.05 6.30
C VAL A 132 -9.46 7.00 6.45
N LEU A 133 -9.57 7.96 5.53
CA LEU A 133 -10.76 8.75 5.26
C LEU A 133 -11.34 8.34 3.91
N GLY A 134 -12.63 8.11 3.87
CA GLY A 134 -13.35 7.84 2.63
C GLY A 134 -14.56 8.76 2.45
N ASN A 135 -14.93 8.98 1.19
CA ASN A 135 -16.11 9.74 0.83
C ASN A 135 -16.76 9.15 -0.43
N VAL A 136 -18.09 9.05 -0.40
CA VAL A 136 -18.91 8.69 -1.56
C VAL A 136 -19.90 9.81 -1.82
N ASN A 137 -19.73 10.48 -2.97
CA ASN A 137 -20.60 11.55 -3.40
C ASN A 137 -21.89 11.02 -4.05
N PRO A 138 -22.98 11.79 -4.06
CA PRO A 138 -24.24 11.38 -4.72
C PRO A 138 -24.11 11.11 -6.23
N ASN A 139 -23.10 11.68 -6.89
CA ASN A 139 -22.82 11.42 -8.32
C ASN A 139 -22.05 10.11 -8.56
N GLY A 140 -21.75 9.34 -7.52
CA GLY A 140 -21.03 8.09 -7.60
C GLY A 140 -19.50 8.22 -7.52
N THR A 141 -18.94 9.44 -7.53
CA THR A 141 -17.51 9.64 -7.30
C THR A 141 -17.16 9.19 -5.89
N ALA A 142 -16.15 8.33 -5.76
CA ALA A 142 -15.62 7.93 -4.46
C ALA A 142 -14.17 8.39 -4.32
N SER A 143 -13.78 8.77 -3.12
CA SER A 143 -12.39 9.11 -2.80
C SER A 143 -11.93 8.45 -1.53
N PHE A 144 -10.64 8.13 -1.47
CA PHE A 144 -10.02 7.38 -0.39
C PHE A 144 -8.66 7.98 -0.05
N THR A 145 -8.48 8.43 1.18
CA THR A 145 -7.23 9.03 1.67
C THR A 145 -6.66 8.18 2.79
N VAL A 146 -5.42 7.74 2.65
CA VAL A 146 -4.71 6.98 3.68
C VAL A 146 -3.96 7.95 4.60
N LEU A 147 -4.28 7.93 5.89
CA LEU A 147 -3.66 8.78 6.89
C LEU A 147 -2.40 8.13 7.50
N GLU A 148 -2.42 6.81 7.66
CA GLU A 148 -1.26 6.00 8.07
C GLU A 148 -1.42 4.57 7.57
N GLY A 149 -0.32 3.87 7.29
CA GLY A 149 -0.32 2.53 6.72
C GLY A 149 -0.54 2.50 5.20
N THR A 150 -1.22 1.46 4.73
CA THR A 150 -1.51 1.25 3.30
C THR A 150 -2.90 0.67 3.10
N ALA A 151 -3.51 0.95 1.95
CA ALA A 151 -4.80 0.41 1.57
C ALA A 151 -4.78 -0.07 0.11
N CYS A 152 -5.41 -1.20 -0.13
CA CYS A 152 -5.62 -1.73 -1.47
C CYS A 152 -7.00 -1.34 -1.98
N ILE A 153 -7.07 -0.65 -3.10
CA ILE A 153 -8.33 -0.24 -3.72
C ILE A 153 -8.55 -1.04 -4.99
N HIS A 154 -9.71 -1.71 -5.05
CA HIS A 154 -10.10 -2.56 -6.18
C HIS A 154 -11.32 -1.99 -6.88
N LEU A 155 -11.31 -2.03 -8.20
CA LEU A 155 -12.46 -1.79 -9.07
C LEU A 155 -12.75 -3.07 -9.84
N ASP A 156 -13.66 -3.89 -9.30
CA ASP A 156 -13.91 -5.25 -9.79
C ASP A 156 -14.44 -5.26 -11.24
N SER A 157 -15.17 -4.22 -11.65
CA SER A 157 -15.79 -4.12 -12.98
C SER A 157 -14.79 -4.15 -14.14
N VAL A 158 -13.55 -3.69 -13.90
CA VAL A 158 -12.48 -3.63 -14.91
C VAL A 158 -11.19 -4.31 -14.44
N GLY A 159 -11.20 -4.96 -13.28
CA GLY A 159 -10.04 -5.65 -12.72
C GLY A 159 -8.87 -4.73 -12.35
N GLN A 160 -9.15 -3.43 -12.12
CA GLN A 160 -8.11 -2.47 -11.72
C GLN A 160 -7.87 -2.53 -10.22
N SER A 161 -6.60 -2.51 -9.81
CA SER A 161 -6.22 -2.48 -8.40
C SER A 161 -5.04 -1.54 -8.20
N LEU A 162 -5.13 -0.66 -7.19
CA LEU A 162 -4.08 0.29 -6.85
C LEU A 162 -3.79 0.24 -5.36
N LEU A 163 -2.50 0.27 -5.01
CA LEU A 163 -2.02 0.44 -3.64
C LEU A 163 -1.92 1.93 -3.33
N VAL A 164 -2.52 2.34 -2.21
CA VAL A 164 -2.50 3.73 -1.72
C VAL A 164 -1.72 3.77 -0.42
N HIS A 165 -0.70 4.61 -0.37
CA HIS A 165 0.16 4.79 0.78
C HIS A 165 -0.30 5.94 1.67
N ALA A 166 0.22 5.98 2.90
CA ALA A 166 0.02 7.13 3.80
C ALA A 166 0.38 8.45 3.12
N GLY A 167 -0.48 9.44 3.27
CA GLY A 167 -0.34 10.74 2.61
C GLY A 167 -0.82 10.79 1.17
N GLN A 168 -1.44 9.73 0.67
CA GLN A 168 -2.01 9.69 -0.67
C GLN A 168 -3.53 9.64 -0.65
N LYS A 169 -4.12 10.22 -1.69
CA LYS A 169 -5.55 10.17 -2.00
C LYS A 169 -5.74 9.54 -3.38
N LEU A 170 -6.65 8.58 -3.46
CA LEU A 170 -7.14 7.98 -4.69
C LEU A 170 -8.59 8.42 -4.94
N THR A 171 -8.94 8.64 -6.22
CA THR A 171 -10.30 8.96 -6.65
C THR A 171 -10.80 7.91 -7.64
N PHE A 172 -12.06 7.54 -7.52
CA PHE A 172 -12.79 6.77 -8.51
C PHE A 172 -13.65 7.72 -9.35
N ASP A 173 -13.46 7.69 -10.66
CA ASP A 173 -14.29 8.39 -11.64
C ASP A 173 -15.38 7.44 -12.18
N PRO A 174 -16.65 7.65 -11.83
CA PRO A 174 -17.74 6.80 -12.29
C PRO A 174 -18.07 6.98 -13.79
N VAL A 175 -17.71 8.12 -14.39
CA VAL A 175 -17.94 8.39 -15.82
C VAL A 175 -16.93 7.64 -16.66
N ALA A 176 -15.65 7.73 -16.30
CA ALA A 176 -14.58 6.98 -16.96
C ALA A 176 -14.51 5.51 -16.52
N ASN A 177 -15.24 5.12 -15.45
CA ASN A 177 -15.22 3.80 -14.82
C ASN A 177 -13.77 3.32 -14.55
N ARG A 178 -12.99 4.18 -13.88
CA ARG A 178 -11.59 3.91 -13.58
C ARG A 178 -11.17 4.49 -12.23
N LEU A 179 -10.14 3.90 -11.64
CA LEU A 179 -9.39 4.51 -10.55
C LEU A 179 -8.36 5.46 -11.15
N GLU A 180 -8.32 6.68 -10.63
CA GLU A 180 -7.26 7.64 -10.94
C GLU A 180 -5.97 7.26 -10.18
N ASP A 181 -4.83 7.71 -10.68
CA ASP A 181 -3.56 7.49 -9.98
C ASP A 181 -3.57 8.17 -8.61
N PRO A 182 -3.03 7.53 -7.56
CA PRO A 182 -2.92 8.13 -6.24
C PRO A 182 -2.11 9.44 -6.30
N VAL A 183 -2.66 10.51 -5.68
CA VAL A 183 -2.00 11.82 -5.57
C VAL A 183 -1.61 12.10 -4.14
N ASP A 184 -0.47 12.75 -3.94
CA ASP A 184 -0.01 13.16 -2.62
C ASP A 184 -0.92 14.30 -2.09
N VAL A 185 -1.30 14.21 -0.80
CA VAL A 185 -2.12 15.21 -0.11
C VAL A 185 -1.47 15.63 1.21
N ASP A 186 -1.69 16.88 1.60
CA ASP A 186 -1.23 17.38 2.90
C ASP A 186 -2.06 16.77 4.03
N LEU A 187 -1.45 15.92 4.83
CA LEU A 187 -2.09 15.28 5.98
C LEU A 187 -2.51 16.30 7.07
N ASN A 188 -1.88 17.47 7.17
CA ASN A 188 -2.35 18.50 8.11
C ASN A 188 -3.76 18.98 7.75
N GLN A 189 -4.08 19.08 6.45
CA GLN A 189 -5.43 19.40 6.03
C GLN A 189 -6.40 18.28 6.39
N ALA A 190 -6.01 17.02 6.23
CA ALA A 190 -6.84 15.87 6.61
C ALA A 190 -7.18 15.88 8.12
N LEU A 191 -6.23 16.30 8.98
CA LEU A 191 -6.47 16.46 10.43
C LEU A 191 -7.52 17.54 10.77
N THR A 192 -7.84 18.44 9.84
CA THR A 192 -8.92 19.43 10.07
C THR A 192 -10.32 18.84 9.95
N SER A 193 -10.43 17.59 9.47
CA SER A 193 -11.71 16.91 9.31
C SER A 193 -12.50 16.83 10.64
N PRO A 194 -13.79 17.11 10.63
CA PRO A 194 -14.67 16.92 11.78
C PRO A 194 -14.66 15.47 12.31
N LEU A 195 -14.37 14.49 11.44
CA LEU A 195 -14.23 13.08 11.83
C LEU A 195 -13.01 12.81 12.73
N ILE A 196 -12.09 13.77 12.80
CA ILE A 196 -10.92 13.70 13.69
C ILE A 196 -11.11 14.64 14.87
N LYS A 197 -11.51 15.90 14.62
CA LYS A 197 -11.56 16.96 15.65
C LYS A 197 -12.69 16.80 16.67
N ASP A 198 -13.86 16.32 16.22
CA ASP A 198 -15.07 16.28 17.07
C ASP A 198 -15.16 15.02 17.93
N PHE A 199 -14.16 14.15 17.84
CA PHE A 199 -14.10 12.88 18.54
C PHE A 199 -12.85 12.76 19.43
N LYS A 200 -12.85 11.76 20.31
CA LYS A 200 -11.66 11.43 21.09
C LYS A 200 -10.47 11.10 20.18
N ARG A 201 -9.26 11.33 20.68
CA ARG A 201 -8.03 11.03 19.96
C ARG A 201 -8.00 9.56 19.49
N LEU A 202 -7.66 9.34 18.23
CA LEU A 202 -7.53 7.99 17.64
C LEU A 202 -6.34 7.25 18.28
N PRO A 203 -6.42 5.91 18.39
CA PRO A 203 -5.28 5.11 18.82
C PRO A 203 -4.06 5.26 17.89
N SER A 204 -4.30 5.48 16.60
CA SER A 204 -3.26 5.69 15.57
C SER A 204 -2.76 7.13 15.46
N ALA A 205 -3.25 8.08 16.29
CA ALA A 205 -2.90 9.49 16.13
C ALA A 205 -1.39 9.76 16.11
N HIS A 206 -0.61 9.03 16.92
CA HIS A 206 0.85 9.15 16.93
C HIS A 206 1.50 8.66 15.63
N LEU A 207 0.92 7.65 14.96
CA LEU A 207 1.39 7.16 13.65
C LEU A 207 1.10 8.18 12.55
N ILE A 208 -0.10 8.80 12.59
CA ILE A 208 -0.45 9.88 11.66
C ILE A 208 0.49 11.08 11.85
N GLU A 209 0.80 11.44 13.09
CA GLU A 209 1.78 12.49 13.40
C GLU A 209 3.18 12.15 12.84
N GLN A 210 3.62 10.89 12.93
CA GLN A 210 4.86 10.44 12.30
C GLN A 210 4.83 10.57 10.78
N GLU A 211 3.70 10.26 10.13
CA GLU A 211 3.55 10.44 8.69
C GLU A 211 3.58 11.92 8.27
N ILE A 212 2.99 12.81 9.07
CA ILE A 212 3.10 14.26 8.87
C ILE A 212 4.54 14.72 8.99
N GLN A 213 5.27 14.26 10.02
CA GLN A 213 6.69 14.56 10.17
C GLN A 213 7.49 14.06 8.96
N ARG A 214 7.16 12.87 8.46
CA ARG A 214 7.76 12.30 7.25
C ARG A 214 7.45 13.16 6.01
N GLN A 215 6.22 13.65 5.86
CA GLN A 215 5.85 14.56 4.78
C GLN A 215 6.60 15.91 4.86
N HIS A 216 6.76 16.46 6.06
CA HIS A 216 7.53 17.71 6.27
C HIS A 216 9.04 17.49 6.03
N GLY A 217 9.57 16.31 6.37
CA GLY A 217 10.91 15.87 5.96
C GLY A 217 11.01 15.65 4.44
N ALA A 218 9.91 15.27 3.82
CA ALA A 218 9.69 15.13 2.38
C ALA A 218 9.39 16.45 1.63
N ALA A 219 9.51 17.63 2.31
CA ALA A 219 9.85 18.85 1.56
C ALA A 219 11.08 18.61 0.66
N GLY A 220 11.85 17.55 0.93
CA GLY A 220 12.79 16.90 0.03
C GLY A 220 12.17 16.39 -1.28
N LYS A 221 10.94 15.90 -1.32
CA LYS A 221 10.31 15.39 -2.58
C LYS A 221 10.00 16.51 -3.58
N VAL A 222 9.47 17.63 -3.10
CA VAL A 222 9.30 18.84 -3.92
C VAL A 222 10.67 19.40 -4.30
N ARG A 223 11.59 19.46 -3.34
CA ARG A 223 12.97 19.90 -3.57
C ARG A 223 13.70 18.96 -4.54
N GLY A 224 13.46 17.64 -4.46
CA GLY A 224 14.01 16.64 -5.37
C GLY A 224 13.61 16.89 -6.83
N ASN A 225 12.38 17.30 -7.09
CA ASN A 225 11.92 17.64 -8.44
C ASN A 225 12.53 18.97 -8.92
N ASP A 226 12.61 19.97 -8.05
CA ASP A 226 13.20 21.28 -8.38
C ASP A 226 14.71 21.14 -8.61
N ASP A 227 15.41 20.38 -7.78
CA ASP A 227 16.85 20.10 -7.92
C ASP A 227 17.12 19.34 -9.23
N LEU A 228 16.28 18.35 -9.57
CA LEU A 228 16.41 17.58 -10.81
C LEU A 228 16.15 18.46 -12.03
N THR A 229 15.14 19.34 -11.97
CA THR A 229 14.84 20.33 -13.03
C THR A 229 16.03 21.27 -13.23
N GLY A 230 16.60 21.78 -12.13
CA GLY A 230 17.79 22.62 -12.18
C GLY A 230 19.00 21.89 -12.76
N ALA A 231 19.24 20.64 -12.36
CA ALA A 231 20.36 19.85 -12.85
C ALA A 231 20.22 19.50 -14.35
N VAL A 232 18.98 19.20 -14.82
CA VAL A 232 18.69 18.95 -16.23
C VAL A 232 18.87 20.21 -17.07
N SER A 233 18.49 21.38 -16.56
CA SER A 233 18.75 22.66 -17.21
C SER A 233 20.25 22.93 -17.35
N VAL A 234 21.05 22.66 -16.32
CA VAL A 234 22.52 22.74 -16.36
C VAL A 234 23.11 21.75 -17.37
N ALA A 235 22.49 20.57 -17.54
CA ALA A 235 22.90 19.61 -18.56
C ALA A 235 22.49 19.96 -20.00
N GLY A 236 21.92 21.17 -20.19
CA GLY A 236 21.58 21.73 -21.50
C GLY A 236 20.23 21.30 -22.07
N ALA A 237 19.30 20.81 -21.25
CA ALA A 237 17.94 20.48 -21.66
C ALA A 237 16.93 21.52 -21.15
N GLY A 238 15.89 21.77 -21.93
CA GLY A 238 14.85 22.77 -21.59
C GLY A 238 13.90 22.34 -20.48
N SER A 239 13.67 21.02 -20.31
CA SER A 239 12.79 20.46 -19.27
C SER A 239 13.12 18.99 -19.02
N LEU A 240 12.54 18.42 -17.95
CA LEU A 240 12.69 17.00 -17.63
C LEU A 240 12.19 16.08 -18.75
N GLY A 241 11.07 16.44 -19.38
CA GLY A 241 10.46 15.64 -20.46
C GLY A 241 11.15 15.79 -21.82
N THR A 242 11.91 16.87 -22.05
CA THR A 242 12.63 17.13 -23.32
C THR A 242 14.11 16.75 -23.28
N ALA A 243 14.61 16.39 -22.10
CA ALA A 243 15.99 15.94 -21.93
C ALA A 243 16.21 14.61 -22.66
N THR A 244 17.36 14.47 -23.36
CA THR A 244 17.75 13.14 -23.86
C THR A 244 18.03 12.20 -22.67
N PRO A 245 17.95 10.88 -22.87
CA PRO A 245 18.30 9.92 -21.82
C PRO A 245 19.67 10.21 -21.18
N GLU A 246 20.67 10.54 -21.99
CA GLU A 246 22.03 10.81 -21.54
C GLU A 246 22.12 12.11 -20.74
N GLN A 247 21.41 13.17 -21.16
CA GLN A 247 21.34 14.44 -20.42
C GLN A 247 20.65 14.24 -19.08
N PHE A 248 19.50 13.53 -19.06
CA PHE A 248 18.75 13.24 -17.87
C PHE A 248 19.57 12.41 -16.86
N MET A 249 20.15 11.29 -17.30
CA MET A 249 20.96 10.42 -16.45
C MET A 249 22.21 11.11 -15.93
N ARG A 250 22.84 11.98 -16.73
CA ARG A 250 23.98 12.80 -16.29
C ARG A 250 23.58 13.76 -15.19
N ALA A 251 22.44 14.45 -15.35
CA ALA A 251 21.89 15.35 -14.34
C ALA A 251 21.58 14.61 -13.05
N LEU A 252 20.85 13.49 -13.15
CA LEU A 252 20.50 12.65 -12.00
C LEU A 252 21.76 12.17 -11.27
N ASN A 253 22.75 11.62 -11.99
CA ASN A 253 24.00 11.14 -11.38
C ASN A 253 24.74 12.25 -10.64
N SER A 254 24.72 13.49 -11.14
CA SER A 254 25.36 14.63 -10.48
C SER A 254 24.73 14.96 -9.13
N LEU A 255 23.44 14.71 -8.97
CA LEU A 255 22.70 14.86 -7.71
C LEU A 255 22.95 13.69 -6.78
N LEU A 256 22.79 12.46 -7.28
CA LEU A 256 22.94 11.24 -6.49
C LEU A 256 24.30 11.16 -5.79
N VAL A 257 25.40 11.55 -6.47
CA VAL A 257 26.77 11.51 -5.90
C VAL A 257 26.94 12.42 -4.67
N ARG A 258 26.15 13.48 -4.56
CA ARG A 258 26.23 14.47 -3.47
C ARG A 258 25.19 14.26 -2.37
N SER A 259 24.36 13.23 -2.51
CA SER A 259 23.16 13.03 -1.69
C SER A 259 23.39 12.04 -0.57
N ASN A 260 22.70 12.24 0.55
CA ASN A 260 22.54 11.22 1.58
C ASN A 260 21.51 10.16 1.17
N ALA A 261 21.41 9.06 1.91
CA ALA A 261 20.52 7.93 1.60
C ALA A 261 19.05 8.35 1.40
N GLN A 262 18.52 9.24 2.23
CA GLN A 262 17.14 9.73 2.10
C GLN A 262 16.94 10.55 0.82
N GLN A 263 17.86 11.44 0.51
CA GLN A 263 17.82 12.25 -0.72
C GLN A 263 17.90 11.38 -1.97
N VAL A 264 18.68 10.29 -1.95
CA VAL A 264 18.72 9.32 -3.06
C VAL A 264 17.34 8.76 -3.35
N CYS A 265 16.59 8.37 -2.32
CA CYS A 265 15.23 7.87 -2.47
C CYS A 265 14.29 8.93 -3.08
N ASP A 266 14.36 10.16 -2.59
CA ASP A 266 13.53 11.27 -3.08
C ASP A 266 13.84 11.58 -4.56
N TYR A 267 15.11 11.55 -4.97
CA TYR A 267 15.51 11.72 -6.37
C TYR A 267 15.07 10.56 -7.26
N VAL A 268 15.14 9.33 -6.76
CA VAL A 268 14.63 8.15 -7.49
C VAL A 268 13.12 8.30 -7.77
N ALA A 269 12.35 8.65 -6.74
CA ALA A 269 10.92 8.88 -6.91
C ALA A 269 10.62 9.99 -7.94
N ALA A 270 11.30 11.13 -7.85
CA ALA A 270 11.14 12.26 -8.77
C ALA A 270 11.57 11.89 -10.19
N ALA A 271 12.70 11.20 -10.33
CA ALA A 271 13.25 10.82 -11.62
C ALA A 271 12.38 9.79 -12.37
N VAL A 272 11.88 8.77 -11.65
CA VAL A 272 10.99 7.73 -12.26
C VAL A 272 9.64 8.34 -12.66
N ARG A 273 9.07 9.26 -11.87
CA ARG A 273 7.85 9.99 -12.28
C ARG A 273 8.06 10.84 -13.52
N ALA A 274 9.21 11.51 -13.62
CA ALA A 274 9.53 12.37 -14.78
C ALA A 274 9.88 11.56 -16.03
N ARG A 275 10.55 10.41 -15.88
CA ARG A 275 11.02 9.56 -16.97
C ARG A 275 10.80 8.07 -16.62
N PRO A 276 9.55 7.62 -16.67
CA PRO A 276 9.21 6.21 -16.42
C PRO A 276 9.87 5.24 -17.41
N ASP A 277 10.15 5.71 -18.63
CA ASP A 277 10.91 4.99 -19.65
C ASP A 277 12.36 4.65 -19.29
N LEU A 278 12.92 5.30 -18.26
CA LEU A 278 14.28 5.10 -17.76
C LEU A 278 14.31 4.49 -16.34
N ALA A 279 13.20 3.95 -15.86
CA ALA A 279 13.06 3.50 -14.46
C ALA A 279 14.12 2.47 -14.05
N ASP A 280 14.46 1.54 -14.93
CA ASP A 280 15.52 0.54 -14.74
C ASP A 280 16.90 1.17 -14.59
N GLN A 281 17.25 2.12 -15.47
CA GLN A 281 18.53 2.83 -15.46
C GLN A 281 18.66 3.75 -14.22
N ILE A 282 17.56 4.41 -13.84
CA ILE A 282 17.51 5.27 -12.65
C ILE A 282 17.82 4.45 -11.38
N VAL A 283 17.20 3.27 -11.25
CA VAL A 283 17.43 2.39 -10.10
C VAL A 283 18.86 1.86 -10.08
N VAL A 284 19.39 1.43 -11.21
CA VAL A 284 20.79 0.99 -11.32
C VAL A 284 21.76 2.10 -10.93
N ALA A 285 21.52 3.33 -11.38
CA ALA A 285 22.32 4.49 -11.02
C ALA A 285 22.29 4.76 -9.51
N ALA A 286 21.10 4.75 -8.90
CA ALA A 286 20.92 4.95 -7.46
C ALA A 286 21.66 3.88 -6.63
N LEU A 287 21.52 2.60 -6.97
CA LEU A 287 22.21 1.50 -6.32
C LEU A 287 23.73 1.59 -6.49
N SER A 288 24.21 2.12 -7.60
CA SER A 288 25.65 2.27 -7.87
C SER A 288 26.29 3.39 -7.04
N VAL A 289 25.55 4.47 -6.77
CA VAL A 289 26.03 5.60 -5.96
C VAL A 289 26.01 5.28 -4.47
N SER A 290 24.97 4.62 -3.99
CA SER A 290 24.88 4.20 -2.58
C SER A 290 26.09 3.35 -2.14
N ARG A 291 26.75 2.68 -3.07
CA ARG A 291 28.03 1.97 -2.83
C ARG A 291 29.25 2.87 -2.73
N ARG A 292 29.18 4.11 -3.21
CA ARG A 292 30.34 5.03 -3.29
C ARG A 292 30.34 6.11 -2.22
N SER A 293 29.20 6.35 -1.54
CA SER A 293 29.00 7.56 -0.75
C SER A 293 29.70 7.62 0.60
N ASP A 294 30.53 6.64 0.97
CA ASP A 294 31.22 6.63 2.27
C ASP A 294 32.69 7.01 2.17
N PHE A 295 32.97 8.26 1.77
CA PHE A 295 34.33 8.86 1.89
C PHE A 295 34.84 8.95 3.35
N LYS A 296 34.03 8.58 4.36
CA LYS A 296 34.39 8.61 5.78
C LYS A 296 34.20 7.31 6.55
N GLN A 297 33.82 6.19 5.88
CA GLN A 297 33.71 4.89 6.55
C GLN A 297 34.73 3.88 5.98
N PRO A 298 35.16 2.91 6.83
CA PRO A 298 36.17 1.94 6.38
C PRO A 298 35.67 1.13 5.20
N VAL A 299 36.58 0.86 4.28
CA VAL A 299 36.37 0.01 3.09
C VAL A 299 35.63 -1.25 3.47
N GLY A 300 34.37 -1.41 2.97
CA GLY A 300 33.61 -2.64 3.18
C GLY A 300 32.17 -2.50 3.65
N LYS A 301 31.61 -1.29 3.85
CA LYS A 301 30.18 -1.17 4.18
C LYS A 301 29.34 -1.42 2.93
N GLN A 302 28.69 -2.59 2.93
CA GLN A 302 27.66 -2.90 1.93
C GLN A 302 26.46 -1.98 2.14
N ILE A 303 25.79 -1.59 1.04
CA ILE A 303 24.49 -0.93 1.08
C ILE A 303 23.54 -1.75 1.97
N SER A 304 22.82 -1.07 2.86
CA SER A 304 21.90 -1.75 3.78
C SER A 304 20.60 -2.16 3.08
N CYS A 305 19.90 -3.18 3.62
CA CYS A 305 18.57 -3.52 3.14
C CYS A 305 17.57 -2.36 3.27
N GLU A 306 17.73 -1.46 4.25
CA GLU A 306 16.90 -0.27 4.42
C GLU A 306 17.06 0.72 3.27
N GLU A 307 18.30 0.95 2.82
CA GLU A 307 18.59 1.84 1.68
C GLU A 307 18.01 1.25 0.40
N ILE A 308 18.16 -0.06 0.20
CA ILE A 308 17.57 -0.78 -0.94
C ILE A 308 16.05 -0.74 -0.90
N ASP A 309 15.45 -1.02 0.26
CA ASP A 309 14.01 -1.00 0.46
C ASP A 309 13.43 0.35 0.03
N CYS A 310 14.07 1.45 0.46
CA CYS A 310 13.65 2.78 0.09
C CYS A 310 13.74 3.02 -1.44
N ILE A 311 14.89 2.72 -2.07
CA ILE A 311 15.10 2.94 -3.51
C ILE A 311 14.10 2.14 -4.34
N ILE A 312 13.95 0.85 -4.06
CA ILE A 312 13.07 -0.04 -4.83
C ILE A 312 11.61 0.34 -4.64
N ARG A 313 11.21 0.60 -3.41
CA ARG A 313 9.83 0.98 -3.09
C ARG A 313 9.43 2.30 -3.73
N GLU A 314 10.28 3.33 -3.66
CA GLU A 314 10.00 4.63 -4.26
C GLU A 314 9.95 4.53 -5.80
N ALA A 315 10.80 3.72 -6.43
CA ALA A 315 10.77 3.50 -7.86
C ALA A 315 9.48 2.80 -8.32
N ILE A 316 9.09 1.70 -7.66
CA ILE A 316 7.87 0.94 -8.00
C ILE A 316 6.62 1.77 -7.71
N THR A 317 6.58 2.50 -6.59
CA THR A 317 5.45 3.40 -6.26
C THR A 317 5.31 4.52 -7.29
N ALA A 318 6.42 5.04 -7.81
CA ALA A 318 6.41 6.08 -8.84
C ALA A 318 5.94 5.56 -10.20
N HIS A 319 6.22 4.29 -10.55
CA HIS A 319 5.79 3.67 -11.79
C HIS A 319 5.55 2.15 -11.62
N PRO A 320 4.38 1.75 -11.11
CA PRO A 320 4.07 0.34 -10.81
C PRO A 320 4.12 -0.58 -12.03
N ALA A 321 3.83 -0.07 -13.24
CA ALA A 321 3.84 -0.86 -14.46
C ALA A 321 5.25 -1.39 -14.82
N ALA A 322 6.32 -0.72 -14.38
CA ALA A 322 7.71 -1.13 -14.62
C ALA A 322 8.30 -1.99 -13.48
N THR A 323 7.48 -2.55 -12.59
CA THR A 323 7.97 -3.34 -11.43
C THR A 323 8.93 -4.43 -11.84
N ARG A 324 8.63 -5.16 -12.90
CA ARG A 324 9.44 -6.28 -13.38
C ARG A 324 10.80 -5.82 -13.88
N GLU A 325 10.82 -4.78 -14.68
CA GLU A 325 12.02 -4.16 -15.24
C GLU A 325 12.90 -3.60 -14.14
N ILE A 326 12.32 -2.86 -13.19
CA ILE A 326 12.99 -2.30 -12.01
C ILE A 326 13.66 -3.40 -11.19
N VAL A 327 12.92 -4.46 -10.83
CA VAL A 327 13.43 -5.56 -10.01
C VAL A 327 14.52 -6.32 -10.75
N SER A 328 14.32 -6.63 -12.03
CA SER A 328 15.31 -7.34 -12.84
C SER A 328 16.62 -6.57 -12.93
N ALA A 329 16.55 -5.27 -13.24
CA ALA A 329 17.72 -4.39 -13.32
C ALA A 329 18.43 -4.24 -11.96
N ALA A 330 17.66 -4.09 -10.88
CA ALA A 330 18.21 -4.00 -9.53
C ALA A 330 18.94 -5.28 -9.09
N VAL A 331 18.37 -6.45 -9.36
CA VAL A 331 18.98 -7.76 -9.05
C VAL A 331 20.25 -7.96 -9.87
N ALA A 332 20.22 -7.60 -11.16
CA ALA A 332 21.42 -7.66 -12.01
C ALA A 332 22.54 -6.73 -11.52
N ALA A 333 22.18 -5.53 -11.06
CA ALA A 333 23.15 -4.56 -10.51
C ALA A 333 23.69 -4.94 -9.12
N ALA A 334 22.87 -5.63 -8.30
CA ALA A 334 23.21 -5.97 -6.92
C ALA A 334 22.78 -7.42 -6.55
N PRO A 335 23.36 -8.48 -7.18
CA PRO A 335 22.89 -9.86 -7.01
C PRO A 335 22.94 -10.35 -5.55
N MET A 336 23.93 -9.90 -4.77
CA MET A 336 24.10 -10.28 -3.35
C MET A 336 22.99 -9.73 -2.44
N LEU A 337 22.17 -8.80 -2.95
CA LEU A 337 21.10 -8.13 -2.21
C LEU A 337 19.71 -8.48 -2.78
N ARG A 338 19.67 -9.58 -3.57
CA ARG A 338 18.44 -10.07 -4.21
C ARG A 338 17.27 -10.19 -3.23
N ASP A 339 17.52 -10.78 -2.05
CA ASP A 339 16.43 -11.00 -1.07
C ASP A 339 15.87 -9.67 -0.53
N CYS A 340 16.71 -8.65 -0.30
CA CYS A 340 16.26 -7.31 0.10
C CYS A 340 15.46 -6.64 -1.03
N ILE A 341 15.92 -6.75 -2.28
CA ILE A 341 15.25 -6.19 -3.45
C ILE A 341 13.88 -6.83 -3.65
N VAL A 342 13.80 -8.16 -3.57
CA VAL A 342 12.54 -8.91 -3.71
C VAL A 342 11.59 -8.60 -2.56
N ALA A 343 12.09 -8.51 -1.31
CA ALA A 343 11.27 -8.15 -0.16
C ALA A 343 10.68 -6.73 -0.31
N ALA A 344 11.47 -5.76 -0.76
CA ALA A 344 11.03 -4.39 -1.03
C ALA A 344 9.97 -4.35 -2.14
N ALA A 345 10.19 -5.08 -3.22
CA ALA A 345 9.24 -5.17 -4.33
C ALA A 345 7.92 -5.84 -3.91
N ASN A 346 7.97 -6.91 -3.11
CA ASN A 346 6.78 -7.58 -2.58
C ASN A 346 5.97 -6.65 -1.66
N ALA A 347 6.65 -5.78 -0.92
CA ALA A 347 5.98 -4.79 -0.06
C ALA A 347 5.22 -3.71 -0.85
N THR A 348 5.50 -3.56 -2.14
CA THR A 348 4.87 -2.58 -3.05
C THR A 348 3.95 -3.20 -4.09
N GLN A 349 3.81 -4.55 -4.08
CA GLN A 349 2.97 -5.21 -5.09
C GLN A 349 1.52 -4.72 -5.06
N PRO A 350 0.89 -4.60 -6.24
CA PRO A 350 -0.52 -4.32 -6.31
C PRO A 350 -1.30 -5.40 -5.56
N CYS A 351 -2.30 -4.96 -4.87
CA CYS A 351 -3.19 -5.67 -4.00
C CYS A 351 -3.60 -7.06 -4.50
N GLN A 352 -3.01 -8.08 -3.97
CA GLN A 352 -3.58 -9.42 -4.07
C GLN A 352 -4.65 -9.55 -2.98
N GLU A 353 -5.79 -10.11 -3.33
CA GLU A 353 -6.85 -10.36 -2.37
C GLU A 353 -6.31 -11.08 -1.14
N ALA A 354 -6.64 -10.59 0.04
CA ALA A 354 -6.18 -11.11 1.33
C ALA A 354 -6.62 -12.57 1.64
N ASN A 355 -7.12 -13.29 0.65
CA ASN A 355 -7.62 -14.67 0.74
C ASN A 355 -6.86 -15.69 -0.12
N ALA A 356 -5.81 -15.32 -0.83
CA ALA A 356 -4.95 -16.28 -1.49
C ALA A 356 -3.58 -16.26 -0.81
N PHE A 357 -3.30 -17.27 -0.01
CA PHE A 357 -1.96 -17.81 0.12
C PHE A 357 -1.58 -18.35 -1.26
N VAL A 358 -1.32 -17.46 -2.21
CA VAL A 358 -0.64 -17.79 -3.44
C VAL A 358 0.81 -17.41 -3.19
N GLU A 359 1.65 -18.42 -3.13
CA GLU A 359 3.09 -18.22 -3.21
C GLU A 359 3.41 -17.22 -4.32
N PRO A 360 4.37 -16.30 -4.13
CA PRO A 360 4.71 -15.27 -5.11
C PRO A 360 5.39 -15.90 -6.33
N HIS A 361 4.61 -16.55 -7.19
CA HIS A 361 5.14 -17.18 -8.40
C HIS A 361 5.68 -16.20 -9.43
N ILE A 362 5.32 -14.90 -9.34
CA ILE A 362 5.73 -13.93 -10.36
C ILE A 362 7.17 -13.46 -10.16
N LEU A 363 7.64 -13.32 -8.92
CA LEU A 363 9.02 -12.88 -8.66
C LEU A 363 10.02 -14.02 -8.55
N ASN A 364 9.55 -15.25 -8.27
CA ASN A 364 10.39 -16.44 -8.34
C ASN A 364 10.76 -16.84 -9.78
N SER A 365 10.04 -16.32 -10.79
CA SER A 365 10.39 -16.54 -12.21
C SER A 365 11.44 -15.54 -12.73
N ILE A 366 11.87 -14.56 -11.92
CA ILE A 366 13.00 -13.67 -12.26
C ILE A 366 14.28 -14.35 -11.79
N ASP A 367 14.63 -15.46 -12.41
CA ASP A 367 15.93 -16.09 -12.24
C ASP A 367 16.86 -15.54 -13.33
N PRO A 368 17.95 -14.83 -12.98
CA PRO A 368 18.93 -14.35 -13.96
C PRO A 368 19.61 -15.49 -14.74
N ALA A 369 19.52 -16.74 -14.26
CA ALA A 369 19.98 -17.90 -15.01
C ALA A 369 19.04 -18.29 -16.17
N ASN A 370 17.83 -17.76 -16.22
CA ASN A 370 16.86 -18.06 -17.28
C ASN A 370 16.78 -16.99 -18.38
N THR A 371 17.64 -15.97 -18.33
CA THR A 371 17.90 -15.07 -19.46
C THR A 371 19.04 -15.61 -20.31
N ILE A 372 18.87 -16.80 -20.85
CA ILE A 372 19.72 -17.24 -21.95
C ILE A 372 19.34 -16.39 -23.17
N PRO A 373 20.30 -15.64 -23.76
CA PRO A 373 20.04 -14.98 -25.06
C PRO A 373 19.62 -16.06 -26.02
N GLY A 374 18.50 -15.79 -26.72
CA GLY A 374 17.85 -16.76 -27.59
C GLY A 374 18.86 -17.53 -28.44
N GLU A 375 18.73 -18.83 -28.37
CA GLU A 375 19.37 -19.78 -29.28
C GLU A 375 19.04 -19.33 -30.70
N VAL A 376 20.09 -18.92 -31.41
CA VAL A 376 20.00 -18.60 -32.84
C VAL A 376 19.66 -19.90 -33.54
N VAL A 377 18.39 -20.10 -33.86
CA VAL A 377 17.95 -21.20 -34.74
C VAL A 377 18.61 -20.95 -36.09
N SER A 378 19.63 -21.74 -36.41
CA SER A 378 20.17 -21.82 -37.77
C SER A 378 19.05 -22.19 -38.73
N PRO A 379 18.94 -21.53 -39.87
CA PRO A 379 17.94 -21.90 -40.87
C PRO A 379 18.22 -23.32 -41.38
N GLU A 380 17.24 -24.20 -41.25
CA GLU A 380 17.26 -25.55 -41.83
C GLU A 380 17.55 -25.47 -43.34
N GLN A 381 18.54 -26.21 -43.80
CA GLN A 381 18.78 -26.43 -45.23
C GLN A 381 17.56 -27.15 -45.81
N PRO A 382 17.13 -26.74 -47.02
CA PRO A 382 16.08 -27.44 -47.72
C PRO A 382 16.56 -28.85 -48.15
N PRO A 383 15.67 -29.85 -48.16
CA PRO A 383 16.03 -31.20 -48.55
C PRO A 383 16.39 -31.22 -50.01
N SER A 384 17.57 -31.74 -50.33
CA SER A 384 18.00 -32.08 -51.69
C SER A 384 17.11 -33.18 -52.25
N GLY A 385 16.38 -32.79 -53.30
CA GLY A 385 15.45 -33.67 -53.99
C GLY A 385 16.10 -34.73 -54.86
N LEU A 386 15.26 -35.65 -55.18
CA LEU A 386 15.26 -36.45 -56.42
C LEU A 386 13.98 -36.12 -57.16
#